data_cfe614007a7a03a150f21fc649b29331
#
_entry.id   cfe614007a7a03a150f21fc649b29331
#
_cell.length_a   1.000
_cell.length_b   1.000
_cell.length_c   1.000
_cell.angle_alpha   90.00
_cell.angle_beta   90.00
_cell.angle_gamma   90.00
#
_symmetry.space_group_name_H-M   'P 1'
#
loop_
_entity.id
_entity.type
_entity.pdbx_description
1 polymer ?
#
loop_
_entity_poly.entity_id
_entity_poly.type
_entity_poly.pdbx_seq_one_letter_code
_entity_poly.pdbx_strand_id
1 'polypeptide(L)'
;MLKINDSTVSCTLKFAALCFSLALPVIASAQSSEITFHKDIEPILQRSCQNCHREGGVAPMPLVTYDQVAPFAGLIEYKTALRDRAGAMPPWYMEKDIGIQDYKFDPSLSDEELATISLWARSGTPKGELSDAPGALVFDDSIKWTAGLPDLIVSTNSVTKLAGTPDWWGEIDRVPTGLTEDRYVKSVEIVEVNDVDFQAGTGRETVGGRYIFHHMIWGTSELDENGERIPDTNTGWPVHEVGRNADIFDPDAGRLLRANSFVVSDSVHIHSNGKDTTGHLEIGFRFHPLGYEPKYERTRVGLGNGVDISIAGNQRDQELHAYSVLKEHTKIITFEPHLHAPGERMCLEAIWGYTVETLSCTGYDHNWVRGYAYADHAAPLLPKGTILHIVGYMNNTETNPNVPDPRNWQGS
;
A
#
# COMPACT_ATOMS: atom_id res chain seq x y z
N MET A 1 -8.49 -20.91 78.17
CA MET A 1 -9.31 -21.65 79.13
C MET A 1 -10.19 -22.62 78.38
N LEU A 2 -9.90 -23.90 78.49
CA LEU A 2 -10.74 -25.07 78.80
C LEU A 2 -11.81 -25.40 77.73
N LYS A 3 -12.02 -26.63 77.29
CA LYS A 3 -11.77 -27.98 77.80
C LYS A 3 -11.74 -29.02 76.70
N ILE A 4 -10.91 -30.00 76.87
CA ILE A 4 -10.85 -31.30 76.18
C ILE A 4 -12.05 -32.15 76.66
N ASN A 5 -12.61 -32.97 75.73
CA ASN A 5 -13.34 -34.15 76.13
C ASN A 5 -13.03 -35.31 75.18
N ASP A 6 -12.37 -36.30 75.71
CA ASP A 6 -12.18 -37.64 75.15
C ASP A 6 -13.49 -38.41 75.08
N SER A 7 -13.65 -39.19 74.08
CA SER A 7 -14.39 -40.42 74.13
C SER A 7 -13.95 -41.39 73.03
N THR A 8 -13.30 -42.37 73.48
CA THR A 8 -12.90 -43.63 72.84
C THR A 8 -14.14 -44.46 72.44
N VAL A 9 -14.19 -44.91 71.19
CA VAL A 9 -14.98 -46.10 70.80
C VAL A 9 -14.19 -46.94 69.78
N SER A 10 -14.17 -48.17 70.13
CA SER A 10 -13.59 -49.38 69.62
C SER A 10 -13.69 -49.73 68.14
N CYS A 11 -12.62 -50.32 67.69
CA CYS A 11 -12.32 -51.04 66.48
C CYS A 11 -13.31 -52.10 66.00
N THR A 12 -13.62 -52.12 64.69
CA THR A 12 -13.88 -53.37 63.96
C THR A 12 -13.33 -53.24 62.56
N LEU A 13 -12.27 -54.02 62.28
CA LEU A 13 -11.72 -54.21 60.95
C LEU A 13 -12.73 -54.94 60.04
N LYS A 14 -13.11 -54.36 58.92
CA LYS A 14 -13.61 -55.07 57.75
C LYS A 14 -12.67 -54.78 56.57
N PHE A 15 -11.95 -55.82 56.14
CA PHE A 15 -11.16 -55.82 54.92
C PHE A 15 -12.16 -55.71 53.72
N ALA A 16 -12.15 -54.62 53.04
CA ALA A 16 -12.74 -54.51 51.70
C ALA A 16 -11.59 -54.41 50.72
N ALA A 17 -11.43 -55.44 49.86
CA ALA A 17 -10.48 -55.42 48.78
C ALA A 17 -10.89 -54.37 47.74
N LEU A 18 -10.18 -53.26 47.69
CA LEU A 18 -10.36 -52.22 46.70
C LEU A 18 -9.50 -52.54 45.48
N CYS A 19 -10.13 -53.01 44.40
CA CYS A 19 -9.49 -53.10 43.07
C CYS A 19 -9.20 -51.71 42.58
N PHE A 20 -7.94 -51.26 42.68
CA PHE A 20 -7.42 -50.07 42.08
C PHE A 20 -7.25 -50.31 40.58
N SER A 21 -8.24 -49.93 39.77
CA SER A 21 -8.09 -49.81 38.33
C SER A 21 -7.16 -48.65 38.03
N LEU A 22 -5.90 -48.91 37.67
CA LEU A 22 -4.98 -47.90 37.13
C LEU A 22 -5.52 -47.47 35.76
N ALA A 23 -6.32 -46.40 35.73
CA ALA A 23 -6.59 -45.64 34.55
C ALA A 23 -5.32 -44.86 34.19
N LEU A 24 -4.50 -45.36 33.27
CA LEU A 24 -3.44 -44.61 32.64
C LEU A 24 -4.11 -43.41 31.89
N PRO A 25 -3.69 -42.16 32.15
CA PRO A 25 -4.13 -41.06 31.32
C PRO A 25 -3.61 -41.30 29.91
N VAL A 26 -4.51 -41.46 28.96
CA VAL A 26 -4.22 -41.32 27.53
C VAL A 26 -3.86 -39.87 27.32
N ILE A 27 -2.58 -39.56 27.30
CA ILE A 27 -2.08 -38.28 26.83
C ILE A 27 -2.42 -38.31 25.33
N ALA A 28 -3.56 -37.73 24.96
CA ALA A 28 -3.82 -37.35 23.59
C ALA A 28 -2.72 -36.34 23.22
N SER A 29 -1.68 -36.80 22.57
CA SER A 29 -0.77 -35.93 21.85
C SER A 29 -1.64 -35.18 20.85
N ALA A 30 -1.92 -33.91 21.10
CA ALA A 30 -2.37 -33.02 20.07
C ALA A 30 -1.28 -33.04 19.00
N GLN A 31 -1.50 -33.80 17.96
CA GLN A 31 -0.66 -33.83 16.77
C GLN A 31 -0.78 -32.42 16.21
N SER A 32 0.18 -31.55 16.47
CA SER A 32 0.28 -30.28 15.77
C SER A 32 0.33 -30.66 14.28
N SER A 33 -0.71 -30.34 13.56
CA SER A 33 -0.71 -30.59 12.10
C SER A 33 0.51 -29.87 11.54
N GLU A 34 1.37 -30.62 10.87
CA GLU A 34 2.54 -30.06 10.20
C GLU A 34 2.09 -28.97 9.25
N ILE A 35 2.74 -27.77 9.33
CA ILE A 35 2.48 -26.68 8.41
C ILE A 35 3.07 -27.05 7.07
N THR A 36 2.25 -27.00 6.01
CA THR A 36 2.65 -27.40 4.66
C THR A 36 2.37 -26.31 3.65
N PHE A 37 3.06 -26.38 2.49
CA PHE A 37 2.89 -25.39 1.43
C PHE A 37 1.43 -25.33 0.94
N HIS A 38 0.90 -26.48 0.46
CA HIS A 38 -0.40 -26.50 -0.18
C HIS A 38 -1.55 -26.10 0.74
N LYS A 39 -1.48 -26.48 2.01
CA LYS A 39 -2.54 -26.21 2.98
C LYS A 39 -2.47 -24.82 3.58
N ASP A 40 -1.26 -24.37 3.98
CA ASP A 40 -1.10 -23.25 4.89
C ASP A 40 -0.43 -22.03 4.22
N ILE A 41 0.52 -22.25 3.30
CA ILE A 41 1.31 -21.19 2.68
C ILE A 41 0.72 -20.68 1.37
N GLU A 42 0.29 -21.59 0.50
CA GLU A 42 -0.24 -21.24 -0.81
C GLU A 42 -1.46 -20.30 -0.73
N PRO A 43 -2.44 -20.48 0.21
CA PRO A 43 -3.53 -19.53 0.38
C PRO A 43 -3.06 -18.12 0.76
N ILE A 44 -2.02 -18.00 1.60
CA ILE A 44 -1.44 -16.72 1.98
C ILE A 44 -0.81 -16.04 0.76
N LEU A 45 -0.04 -16.80 -0.03
CA LEU A 45 0.61 -16.28 -1.23
C LEU A 45 -0.40 -15.85 -2.28
N GLN A 46 -1.48 -16.61 -2.48
CA GLN A 46 -2.56 -16.25 -3.40
C GLN A 46 -3.19 -14.90 -3.04
N ARG A 47 -3.50 -14.69 -1.77
CA ARG A 47 -4.13 -13.46 -1.30
C ARG A 47 -3.19 -12.26 -1.37
N SER A 48 -1.93 -12.41 -0.97
CA SER A 48 -1.05 -11.29 -0.64
C SER A 48 0.12 -11.08 -1.61
N CYS A 49 0.48 -12.07 -2.41
CA CYS A 49 1.72 -12.06 -3.20
C CYS A 49 1.50 -12.25 -4.70
N GLN A 50 0.64 -13.21 -5.09
CA GLN A 50 0.54 -13.65 -6.48
C GLN A 50 -0.05 -12.63 -7.45
N ASN A 51 -0.71 -11.59 -6.95
CA ASN A 51 -1.13 -10.49 -7.83
C ASN A 51 0.06 -9.83 -8.56
N CYS A 52 1.21 -9.76 -7.89
CA CYS A 52 2.45 -9.21 -8.44
C CYS A 52 3.47 -10.30 -8.81
N HIS A 53 3.62 -11.34 -7.95
CA HIS A 53 4.59 -12.42 -8.08
C HIS A 53 4.03 -13.61 -8.88
N ARG A 54 3.87 -13.43 -10.16
CA ARG A 54 3.41 -14.43 -11.12
C ARG A 54 4.05 -14.23 -12.48
N GLU A 55 3.93 -15.19 -13.35
CA GLU A 55 4.35 -15.00 -14.73
C GLU A 55 3.54 -13.87 -15.38
N GLY A 56 4.18 -12.96 -16.10
CA GLY A 56 3.54 -11.75 -16.61
C GLY A 56 3.30 -10.64 -15.57
N GLY A 57 3.51 -10.89 -14.29
CA GLY A 57 3.37 -9.92 -13.21
C GLY A 57 4.53 -8.91 -13.13
N VAL A 58 4.39 -7.92 -12.25
CA VAL A 58 5.38 -6.83 -12.10
C VAL A 58 6.56 -7.17 -11.17
N ALA A 59 6.47 -8.28 -10.42
CA ALA A 59 7.52 -8.68 -9.49
C ALA A 59 8.59 -9.56 -10.17
N PRO A 60 9.85 -9.59 -9.64
CA PRO A 60 10.97 -10.21 -10.34
C PRO A 60 10.94 -11.73 -10.40
N MET A 61 10.11 -12.39 -9.60
CA MET A 61 10.02 -13.85 -9.53
C MET A 61 8.59 -14.30 -9.27
N PRO A 62 8.11 -15.38 -9.91
CA PRO A 62 6.80 -15.94 -9.60
C PRO A 62 6.83 -16.68 -8.25
N LEU A 63 5.72 -16.60 -7.51
CA LEU A 63 5.47 -17.30 -6.24
C LEU A 63 4.15 -18.09 -6.34
N VAL A 64 4.01 -18.88 -7.40
CA VAL A 64 2.76 -19.59 -7.72
C VAL A 64 2.84 -21.08 -7.33
N THR A 65 3.93 -21.75 -7.68
CA THR A 65 4.10 -23.18 -7.41
C THR A 65 5.08 -23.43 -6.27
N TYR A 66 4.98 -24.60 -5.65
CA TYR A 66 5.94 -25.01 -4.62
C TYR A 66 7.39 -24.87 -5.07
N ASP A 67 7.72 -25.32 -6.29
CA ASP A 67 9.09 -25.28 -6.82
C ASP A 67 9.59 -23.86 -7.07
N GLN A 68 8.69 -22.91 -7.29
CA GLN A 68 9.02 -21.47 -7.40
C GLN A 68 9.18 -20.82 -6.03
N VAL A 69 8.48 -21.28 -5.00
CA VAL A 69 8.43 -20.64 -3.68
C VAL A 69 9.48 -21.19 -2.72
N ALA A 70 9.63 -22.50 -2.63
CA ALA A 70 10.50 -23.14 -1.64
C ALA A 70 11.96 -22.63 -1.64
N PRO A 71 12.60 -22.35 -2.80
CA PRO A 71 13.96 -21.77 -2.83
C PRO A 71 14.06 -20.38 -2.19
N PHE A 72 12.95 -19.65 -2.10
CA PHE A 72 12.90 -18.30 -1.56
C PHE A 72 12.31 -18.22 -0.15
N ALA A 73 12.03 -19.33 0.51
CA ALA A 73 11.35 -19.37 1.80
C ALA A 73 11.99 -18.46 2.86
N GLY A 74 13.32 -18.49 2.99
CA GLY A 74 14.03 -17.62 3.92
C GLY A 74 13.98 -16.13 3.56
N LEU A 75 13.95 -15.80 2.26
CA LEU A 75 13.78 -14.42 1.80
C LEU A 75 12.34 -13.94 2.03
N ILE A 76 11.35 -14.80 1.81
CA ILE A 76 9.95 -14.51 2.08
C ILE A 76 9.77 -14.24 3.59
N GLU A 77 10.29 -15.12 4.45
CA GLU A 77 10.29 -14.93 5.90
C GLU A 77 10.89 -13.58 6.30
N TYR A 78 12.07 -13.26 5.78
CA TYR A 78 12.75 -12.00 6.08
C TYR A 78 11.95 -10.78 5.62
N LYS A 79 11.49 -10.78 4.37
CA LYS A 79 10.77 -9.64 3.77
C LYS A 79 9.41 -9.40 4.41
N THR A 80 8.69 -10.45 4.75
CA THR A 80 7.38 -10.33 5.42
C THR A 80 7.52 -9.87 6.87
N ALA A 81 8.60 -10.25 7.56
CA ALA A 81 8.90 -9.81 8.92
C ALA A 81 9.27 -8.32 9.03
N LEU A 82 9.57 -7.64 7.93
CA LEU A 82 9.81 -6.19 7.94
C LEU A 82 8.55 -5.37 8.24
N ARG A 83 7.35 -5.88 7.91
CA ARG A 83 6.03 -5.27 8.18
C ARG A 83 5.90 -3.86 7.60
N ASP A 84 5.93 -2.85 8.47
CA ASP A 84 5.78 -1.42 8.17
C ASP A 84 7.09 -0.74 7.74
N ARG A 85 8.20 -1.47 7.70
CA ARG A 85 9.51 -0.91 7.33
C ARG A 85 9.75 -0.98 5.84
N ALA A 86 10.54 -0.04 5.32
CA ALA A 86 10.96 0.01 3.93
C ALA A 86 11.52 -1.34 3.44
N GLY A 87 11.12 -1.75 2.26
CA GLY A 87 11.48 -3.01 1.64
C GLY A 87 10.67 -4.22 2.11
N ALA A 88 9.62 -4.04 2.92
CA ALA A 88 8.69 -5.10 3.30
C ALA A 88 7.94 -5.67 2.09
N MET A 89 7.56 -6.92 2.18
CA MET A 89 6.64 -7.59 1.25
C MET A 89 5.51 -8.28 2.04
N PRO A 90 4.26 -8.12 1.61
CA PRO A 90 3.81 -7.20 0.56
C PRO A 90 4.14 -5.74 0.88
N PRO A 91 4.24 -4.83 -0.11
CA PRO A 91 4.56 -3.42 0.12
C PRO A 91 3.35 -2.69 0.71
N TRP A 92 3.15 -2.87 2.00
CA TRP A 92 2.07 -2.29 2.80
C TRP A 92 2.62 -1.89 4.15
N TYR A 93 2.70 -0.58 4.39
CA TYR A 93 3.50 -0.04 5.50
C TYR A 93 2.66 0.54 6.63
N MET A 94 1.33 0.32 6.62
CA MET A 94 0.47 0.77 7.72
C MET A 94 0.88 0.09 9.03
N GLU A 95 1.08 0.91 10.06
CA GLU A 95 1.45 0.43 11.38
C GLU A 95 0.27 -0.25 12.05
N LYS A 96 0.52 -1.43 12.61
CA LYS A 96 -0.49 -2.19 13.36
C LYS A 96 -0.77 -1.49 14.71
N ASP A 97 -2.00 -1.63 15.17
CA ASP A 97 -2.47 -1.15 16.48
C ASP A 97 -2.44 0.38 16.67
N ILE A 98 -2.24 1.16 15.61
CA ILE A 98 -2.28 2.61 15.63
C ILE A 98 -3.41 3.11 14.74
N GLY A 99 -4.38 3.81 15.35
CA GLY A 99 -5.50 4.41 14.65
C GLY A 99 -6.40 3.40 13.93
N ILE A 100 -6.88 3.78 12.75
CA ILE A 100 -7.80 2.97 11.95
C ILE A 100 -7.03 1.83 11.28
N GLN A 101 -7.57 0.62 11.37
CA GLN A 101 -6.94 -0.60 10.83
C GLN A 101 -7.66 -1.19 9.62
N ASP A 102 -8.88 -0.72 9.32
CA ASP A 102 -9.69 -1.27 8.23
C ASP A 102 -9.48 -0.48 6.93
N TYR A 103 -8.77 -1.10 6.00
CA TYR A 103 -8.46 -0.53 4.69
C TYR A 103 -9.00 -1.39 3.55
N LYS A 104 -9.29 -0.75 2.41
CA LYS A 104 -9.62 -1.45 1.17
C LYS A 104 -8.35 -2.06 0.57
N PHE A 105 -8.47 -3.28 0.05
CA PHE A 105 -7.39 -3.96 -0.67
C PHE A 105 -6.10 -4.14 0.14
N ASP A 106 -6.24 -4.34 1.45
CA ASP A 106 -5.11 -4.59 2.35
C ASP A 106 -4.48 -5.97 2.08
N PRO A 107 -3.25 -6.05 1.56
CA PRO A 107 -2.54 -7.30 1.35
C PRO A 107 -1.69 -7.71 2.56
N SER A 108 -1.72 -6.96 3.65
CA SER A 108 -0.86 -7.22 4.80
C SER A 108 -1.11 -8.59 5.42
N LEU A 109 -0.12 -9.09 6.12
CA LEU A 109 -0.17 -10.39 6.79
C LEU A 109 -0.54 -10.23 8.26
N SER A 110 -1.36 -11.15 8.78
CA SER A 110 -1.61 -11.23 10.21
C SER A 110 -0.40 -11.80 10.96
N ASP A 111 -0.40 -11.69 12.29
CA ASP A 111 0.66 -12.26 13.13
C ASP A 111 0.72 -13.78 13.02
N GLU A 112 -0.44 -14.43 12.88
CA GLU A 112 -0.54 -15.87 12.66
C GLU A 112 0.03 -16.28 11.30
N GLU A 113 -0.24 -15.52 10.25
CA GLU A 113 0.30 -15.78 8.92
C GLU A 113 1.82 -15.60 8.87
N LEU A 114 2.35 -14.59 9.54
CA LEU A 114 3.80 -14.38 9.68
C LEU A 114 4.45 -15.53 10.45
N ALA A 115 3.83 -15.97 11.55
CA ALA A 115 4.30 -17.12 12.31
C ALA A 115 4.26 -18.41 11.47
N THR A 116 3.20 -18.62 10.69
CA THR A 116 3.04 -19.77 9.80
C THR A 116 4.13 -19.80 8.72
N ILE A 117 4.41 -18.67 8.07
CA ILE A 117 5.49 -18.56 7.08
C ILE A 117 6.85 -18.86 7.73
N SER A 118 7.11 -18.28 8.91
CA SER A 118 8.37 -18.48 9.63
C SER A 118 8.56 -19.96 10.03
N LEU A 119 7.54 -20.61 10.58
CA LEU A 119 7.60 -22.02 10.94
C LEU A 119 7.82 -22.91 9.72
N TRP A 120 7.09 -22.65 8.62
CA TRP A 120 7.27 -23.39 7.38
C TRP A 120 8.68 -23.26 6.79
N ALA A 121 9.20 -22.03 6.73
CA ALA A 121 10.54 -21.75 6.22
C ALA A 121 11.62 -22.47 7.02
N ARG A 122 11.47 -22.52 8.36
CA ARG A 122 12.46 -23.10 9.28
C ARG A 122 12.33 -24.63 9.45
N SER A 123 11.18 -25.20 9.10
CA SER A 123 10.94 -26.66 9.21
C SER A 123 11.32 -27.44 7.94
N GLY A 124 12.02 -26.81 6.99
CA GLY A 124 12.46 -27.47 5.76
C GLY A 124 11.44 -27.44 4.63
N THR A 125 10.52 -26.49 4.68
CA THR A 125 9.54 -26.22 3.63
C THR A 125 8.68 -27.43 3.21
N PRO A 126 7.96 -28.11 4.12
CA PRO A 126 7.13 -29.25 3.77
C PRO A 126 6.13 -28.91 2.67
N LYS A 127 6.02 -29.77 1.64
CA LYS A 127 5.14 -29.52 0.49
C LYS A 127 3.66 -29.77 0.82
N GLY A 128 3.38 -30.83 1.55
CA GLY A 128 2.00 -31.29 1.79
C GLY A 128 1.36 -32.00 0.60
N GLU A 129 0.10 -32.38 0.76
CA GLU A 129 -0.65 -33.09 -0.25
C GLU A 129 -1.31 -32.10 -1.23
N LEU A 130 -1.26 -32.42 -2.53
CA LEU A 130 -1.87 -31.57 -3.56
C LEU A 130 -3.39 -31.42 -3.39
N SER A 131 -4.04 -32.39 -2.75
CA SER A 131 -5.47 -32.31 -2.42
C SER A 131 -5.84 -31.20 -1.46
N ASP A 132 -4.87 -30.66 -0.71
CA ASP A 132 -5.06 -29.58 0.24
C ASP A 132 -4.84 -28.19 -0.41
N ALA A 133 -4.36 -28.18 -1.67
CA ALA A 133 -4.11 -26.95 -2.40
C ALA A 133 -5.41 -26.18 -2.66
N PRO A 134 -5.42 -24.86 -2.52
CA PRO A 134 -6.53 -24.02 -2.99
C PRO A 134 -6.63 -24.10 -4.51
N GLY A 135 -7.80 -23.77 -5.05
CA GLY A 135 -7.96 -23.64 -6.51
C GLY A 135 -6.97 -22.62 -7.07
N ALA A 136 -6.36 -22.91 -8.22
CA ALA A 136 -5.43 -21.97 -8.85
C ALA A 136 -6.14 -20.66 -9.20
N LEU A 137 -5.47 -19.53 -8.97
CA LEU A 137 -5.95 -18.24 -9.43
C LEU A 137 -5.79 -18.14 -10.94
N VAL A 138 -6.80 -17.57 -11.59
CA VAL A 138 -6.76 -17.26 -13.02
C VAL A 138 -6.54 -15.76 -13.16
N PHE A 139 -5.44 -15.38 -13.78
CA PHE A 139 -5.12 -13.99 -14.08
C PHE A 139 -5.34 -13.76 -15.58
N ASP A 140 -6.04 -12.70 -15.90
CA ASP A 140 -6.20 -12.29 -17.30
C ASP A 140 -5.18 -11.18 -17.61
N ASP A 141 -4.00 -11.59 -18.07
CA ASP A 141 -2.91 -10.67 -18.41
C ASP A 141 -3.15 -9.92 -19.73
N SER A 142 -4.22 -10.24 -20.46
CA SER A 142 -4.68 -9.46 -21.60
C SER A 142 -5.37 -8.16 -21.17
N ILE A 143 -5.77 -8.06 -19.89
CA ILE A 143 -6.43 -6.88 -19.35
C ILE A 143 -5.37 -5.87 -18.90
N LYS A 144 -5.14 -4.87 -19.73
CA LYS A 144 -4.30 -3.71 -19.41
C LYS A 144 -4.86 -2.88 -18.26
N TRP A 145 -6.19 -2.80 -18.12
CA TRP A 145 -6.92 -1.92 -17.23
C TRP A 145 -7.56 -2.70 -16.08
N THR A 146 -7.05 -2.54 -14.85
CA THR A 146 -7.51 -3.31 -13.69
C THR A 146 -8.89 -2.90 -13.18
N ALA A 147 -9.29 -1.63 -13.40
CA ALA A 147 -10.62 -1.13 -13.09
C ALA A 147 -11.66 -1.43 -14.19
N GLY A 148 -11.26 -2.15 -15.25
CA GLY A 148 -12.04 -2.42 -16.45
C GLY A 148 -11.81 -1.37 -17.54
N LEU A 149 -12.33 -1.61 -18.75
CA LEU A 149 -12.09 -0.77 -19.90
C LEU A 149 -12.48 0.69 -19.64
N PRO A 150 -11.59 1.66 -19.90
CA PRO A 150 -11.89 3.07 -19.81
C PRO A 150 -12.90 3.53 -20.86
N ASP A 151 -13.70 4.52 -20.50
CA ASP A 151 -14.59 5.22 -21.45
C ASP A 151 -13.79 6.25 -22.27
N LEU A 152 -12.69 6.76 -21.72
CA LEU A 152 -11.78 7.69 -22.37
C LEU A 152 -10.33 7.34 -21.99
N ILE A 153 -9.45 7.30 -22.98
CA ILE A 153 -8.00 7.16 -22.79
C ILE A 153 -7.33 8.41 -23.32
N VAL A 154 -6.50 9.05 -22.48
CA VAL A 154 -5.66 10.18 -22.86
C VAL A 154 -4.20 9.73 -22.78
N SER A 155 -3.49 9.81 -23.90
CA SER A 155 -2.07 9.45 -23.95
C SER A 155 -1.20 10.71 -23.88
N THR A 156 -0.17 10.69 -23.02
CA THR A 156 0.85 11.74 -22.99
C THR A 156 1.78 11.61 -24.21
N ASN A 157 2.56 12.63 -24.49
CA ASN A 157 3.62 12.51 -25.45
C ASN A 157 4.69 11.53 -24.93
N SER A 158 5.35 10.82 -25.86
CA SER A 158 6.43 9.90 -25.49
C SER A 158 7.68 10.67 -25.05
N VAL A 159 8.34 10.16 -24.03
CA VAL A 159 9.65 10.63 -23.56
C VAL A 159 10.68 9.50 -23.69
N THR A 160 11.93 9.86 -23.92
CA THR A 160 13.05 8.90 -23.96
C THR A 160 13.96 9.14 -22.77
N LYS A 161 14.22 8.10 -21.98
CA LYS A 161 15.16 8.11 -20.88
C LYS A 161 16.32 7.19 -21.20
N LEU A 162 17.54 7.75 -21.22
CA LEU A 162 18.75 6.98 -21.53
C LEU A 162 19.26 6.22 -20.31
N ALA A 163 19.86 5.07 -20.54
CA ALA A 163 20.46 4.25 -19.51
C ALA A 163 21.50 5.03 -18.69
N GLY A 164 21.45 4.90 -17.37
CA GLY A 164 22.44 5.47 -16.46
C GLY A 164 22.46 7.01 -16.39
N THR A 165 21.47 7.69 -16.98
CA THR A 165 21.35 9.15 -16.82
C THR A 165 20.71 9.49 -15.46
N PRO A 166 21.08 10.65 -14.86
CA PRO A 166 20.46 11.12 -13.62
C PRO A 166 18.96 11.27 -13.76
N ASP A 167 18.25 11.19 -12.64
CA ASP A 167 16.82 11.45 -12.57
C ASP A 167 16.47 12.81 -13.17
N TRP A 168 15.30 12.88 -13.76
CA TRP A 168 14.77 14.11 -14.33
C TRP A 168 13.47 14.49 -13.63
N TRP A 169 13.34 15.76 -13.32
CA TRP A 169 12.18 16.35 -12.70
C TRP A 169 11.71 17.53 -13.54
N GLY A 170 10.41 17.61 -13.78
CA GLY A 170 9.85 18.68 -14.57
C GLY A 170 8.38 18.46 -14.92
N GLU A 171 7.90 19.21 -15.89
CA GLU A 171 6.57 19.06 -16.46
C GLU A 171 6.66 18.36 -17.81
N ILE A 172 5.70 17.51 -18.12
CA ILE A 172 5.52 16.95 -19.47
C ILE A 172 4.56 17.83 -20.27
N ASP A 173 4.59 17.66 -21.59
CA ASP A 173 3.73 18.42 -22.50
C ASP A 173 2.25 18.26 -22.12
N ARG A 174 1.52 19.35 -22.21
CA ARG A 174 0.07 19.39 -22.02
C ARG A 174 -0.62 18.70 -23.19
N VAL A 175 -1.52 17.78 -22.91
CA VAL A 175 -2.27 17.04 -23.94
C VAL A 175 -3.77 17.22 -23.77
N PRO A 176 -4.52 17.48 -24.87
CA PRO A 176 -5.96 17.64 -24.77
C PRO A 176 -6.63 16.32 -24.37
N THR A 177 -7.65 16.40 -23.52
CA THR A 177 -8.46 15.22 -23.16
C THR A 177 -9.33 14.75 -24.32
N GLY A 178 -9.66 15.63 -25.25
CA GLY A 178 -10.60 15.36 -26.32
C GLY A 178 -12.07 15.29 -25.87
N LEU A 179 -12.35 15.58 -24.60
CA LEU A 179 -13.70 15.54 -24.05
C LEU A 179 -14.49 16.76 -24.51
N THR A 180 -15.72 16.53 -25.02
CA THR A 180 -16.59 17.59 -25.62
C THR A 180 -17.73 18.01 -24.67
N GLU A 181 -17.95 17.28 -23.59
CA GLU A 181 -18.95 17.56 -22.56
C GLU A 181 -18.42 17.22 -21.18
N ASP A 182 -18.88 17.91 -20.16
CA ASP A 182 -18.47 17.66 -18.78
C ASP A 182 -18.92 16.26 -18.32
N ARG A 183 -18.01 15.52 -17.67
CA ARG A 183 -18.27 14.17 -17.19
C ARG A 183 -17.78 13.98 -15.76
N TYR A 184 -18.58 13.30 -14.94
CA TYR A 184 -18.13 12.84 -13.64
C TYR A 184 -17.41 11.50 -13.78
N VAL A 185 -16.19 11.44 -13.22
CA VAL A 185 -15.31 10.28 -13.25
C VAL A 185 -15.58 9.40 -12.03
N LYS A 186 -15.81 8.11 -12.26
CA LYS A 186 -15.96 7.11 -11.18
C LYS A 186 -14.67 6.35 -10.86
N SER A 187 -13.73 6.31 -11.80
CA SER A 187 -12.39 5.80 -11.58
C SER A 187 -11.40 6.36 -12.58
N VAL A 188 -10.14 6.45 -12.17
CA VAL A 188 -9.01 6.78 -13.04
C VAL A 188 -7.90 5.76 -12.83
N GLU A 189 -7.23 5.38 -13.90
CA GLU A 189 -6.11 4.46 -13.88
C GLU A 189 -5.04 4.95 -14.84
N ILE A 190 -3.77 4.89 -14.43
CA ILE A 190 -2.65 5.28 -15.27
C ILE A 190 -1.79 4.06 -15.53
N VAL A 191 -1.47 3.83 -16.80
CA VAL A 191 -0.61 2.74 -17.25
C VAL A 191 0.53 3.32 -18.07
N GLU A 192 1.77 2.99 -17.69
CA GLU A 192 2.93 3.29 -18.52
C GLU A 192 3.03 2.28 -19.67
N VAL A 193 3.20 2.80 -20.87
CA VAL A 193 3.46 2.04 -22.09
C VAL A 193 4.84 2.41 -22.58
N ASN A 194 5.74 1.44 -22.64
CA ASN A 194 7.13 1.66 -23.09
C ASN A 194 7.64 0.50 -23.97
N ASP A 195 8.80 0.69 -24.56
CA ASP A 195 9.46 -0.23 -25.49
C ASP A 195 10.36 -1.26 -24.81
N VAL A 196 10.30 -1.39 -23.49
CA VAL A 196 11.07 -2.41 -22.76
C VAL A 196 10.48 -3.78 -23.03
N ASP A 197 11.31 -4.68 -23.58
CA ASP A 197 10.97 -6.10 -23.65
C ASP A 197 11.07 -6.71 -22.25
N PHE A 198 9.92 -6.82 -21.60
CA PHE A 198 9.79 -7.34 -20.26
C PHE A 198 9.45 -8.83 -20.30
N GLN A 199 10.43 -9.66 -19.97
CA GLN A 199 10.22 -11.09 -19.75
C GLN A 199 10.05 -11.37 -18.26
N ALA A 200 8.81 -11.56 -17.84
CA ALA A 200 8.48 -11.95 -16.49
C ALA A 200 9.20 -13.24 -16.08
N GLY A 201 9.61 -13.31 -14.82
CA GLY A 201 10.19 -14.53 -14.25
C GLY A 201 11.68 -14.74 -14.47
N THR A 202 12.40 -13.80 -15.12
CA THR A 202 13.85 -13.90 -15.27
C THR A 202 14.65 -13.58 -14.00
N GLY A 203 13.97 -13.11 -12.93
CA GLY A 203 14.56 -12.84 -11.62
C GLY A 203 15.47 -11.61 -11.56
N ARG A 204 15.54 -10.81 -12.63
CA ARG A 204 16.41 -9.63 -12.73
C ARG A 204 15.65 -8.32 -12.92
N GLU A 205 14.37 -8.37 -13.20
CA GLU A 205 13.58 -7.20 -13.53
C GLU A 205 12.65 -6.85 -12.38
N THR A 206 12.97 -5.76 -11.71
CA THR A 206 12.16 -5.13 -10.68
C THR A 206 11.19 -4.14 -11.33
N VAL A 207 10.25 -3.61 -10.55
CA VAL A 207 9.41 -2.48 -10.96
C VAL A 207 10.28 -1.33 -11.48
N GLY A 208 11.38 -1.00 -10.81
CA GLY A 208 12.35 0.01 -11.25
C GLY A 208 13.14 -0.35 -12.51
N GLY A 209 13.21 -1.62 -12.90
CA GLY A 209 13.81 -2.06 -14.17
C GLY A 209 12.85 -2.06 -15.36
N ARG A 210 11.54 -1.92 -15.08
CA ARG A 210 10.48 -1.94 -16.10
C ARG A 210 10.01 -0.55 -16.50
N TYR A 211 9.80 0.33 -15.54
CA TYR A 211 9.16 1.63 -15.72
C TYR A 211 10.18 2.76 -15.64
N ILE A 212 9.90 3.86 -16.33
CA ILE A 212 10.67 5.10 -16.27
C ILE A 212 9.93 6.23 -15.55
N PHE A 213 8.59 6.21 -15.53
CA PHE A 213 7.79 7.20 -14.80
C PHE A 213 7.64 6.77 -13.35
N HIS A 214 8.39 7.40 -12.43
CA HIS A 214 8.36 7.08 -11.01
C HIS A 214 7.12 7.64 -10.32
N HIS A 215 6.84 8.93 -10.50
CA HIS A 215 5.59 9.55 -10.07
C HIS A 215 5.23 10.78 -10.92
N MET A 216 3.96 11.17 -10.87
CA MET A 216 3.44 12.37 -11.50
C MET A 216 2.37 13.02 -10.64
N ILE A 217 2.61 14.28 -10.23
CA ILE A 217 1.59 15.16 -9.67
C ILE A 217 0.93 15.86 -10.85
N TRP A 218 -0.38 15.71 -10.99
CA TRP A 218 -1.09 16.11 -12.18
C TRP A 218 -2.54 16.53 -11.96
N GLY A 219 -3.08 17.17 -12.96
CA GLY A 219 -4.47 17.62 -13.01
C GLY A 219 -5.00 17.67 -14.41
N THR A 220 -6.22 18.19 -14.52
CA THR A 220 -6.83 18.63 -15.77
C THR A 220 -7.30 20.06 -15.63
N SER A 221 -7.10 20.88 -16.65
CA SER A 221 -7.48 22.30 -16.67
C SER A 221 -7.83 22.73 -18.07
N GLU A 222 -8.74 23.67 -18.23
CA GLU A 222 -8.86 24.44 -19.46
C GLU A 222 -7.64 25.37 -19.57
N LEU A 223 -7.27 25.71 -20.80
CA LEU A 223 -6.18 26.64 -21.09
C LEU A 223 -6.74 27.89 -21.74
N ASP A 224 -6.15 29.03 -21.41
CA ASP A 224 -6.44 30.30 -22.07
C ASP A 224 -5.80 30.38 -23.48
N GLU A 225 -5.98 31.51 -24.16
CA GLU A 225 -5.42 31.75 -25.51
C GLU A 225 -3.88 31.76 -25.56
N ASN A 226 -3.22 31.93 -24.41
CA ASN A 226 -1.78 31.89 -24.27
C ASN A 226 -1.27 30.48 -23.88
N GLY A 227 -2.19 29.53 -23.69
CA GLY A 227 -1.89 28.17 -23.22
C GLY A 227 -1.68 28.08 -21.71
N GLU A 228 -2.02 29.10 -20.92
CA GLU A 228 -1.93 29.08 -19.48
C GLU A 228 -3.19 28.48 -18.85
N ARG A 229 -3.01 27.83 -17.69
CA ARG A 229 -4.12 27.18 -16.96
C ARG A 229 -5.12 28.25 -16.48
N ILE A 230 -6.41 27.97 -16.67
CA ILE A 230 -7.48 28.74 -16.08
C ILE A 230 -7.76 28.20 -14.68
N PRO A 231 -7.43 28.94 -13.59
CA PRO A 231 -7.40 28.40 -12.24
C PRO A 231 -8.71 27.76 -11.75
N ASP A 232 -9.84 28.37 -12.07
CA ASP A 232 -11.16 27.88 -11.65
C ASP A 232 -11.63 26.60 -12.38
N THR A 233 -10.88 26.16 -13.40
CA THR A 233 -11.18 24.95 -14.16
C THR A 233 -10.26 23.78 -13.76
N ASN A 234 -9.30 24.03 -12.88
CA ASN A 234 -8.31 23.02 -12.48
C ASN A 234 -8.94 21.93 -11.60
N THR A 235 -8.80 20.68 -12.03
CA THR A 235 -9.15 19.50 -11.25
C THR A 235 -7.88 18.68 -10.99
N GLY A 236 -7.42 18.62 -9.74
CA GLY A 236 -6.30 17.76 -9.38
C GLY A 236 -6.75 16.29 -9.30
N TRP A 237 -5.94 15.36 -9.71
CA TRP A 237 -6.20 13.91 -9.67
C TRP A 237 -5.28 13.22 -8.64
N PRO A 238 -5.56 11.95 -8.28
CA PRO A 238 -4.62 11.16 -7.47
C PRO A 238 -3.23 11.12 -8.10
N VAL A 239 -2.21 11.22 -7.27
CA VAL A 239 -0.83 11.16 -7.75
C VAL A 239 -0.56 9.81 -8.40
N HIS A 240 0.03 9.80 -9.60
CA HIS A 240 0.55 8.58 -10.18
C HIS A 240 1.84 8.19 -9.46
N GLU A 241 1.91 6.96 -9.05
CA GLU A 241 3.07 6.34 -8.40
C GLU A 241 3.36 5.00 -9.05
N VAL A 242 4.62 4.66 -9.21
CA VAL A 242 5.01 3.34 -9.71
C VAL A 242 4.36 2.24 -8.85
N GLY A 243 3.71 1.29 -9.51
CA GLY A 243 3.02 0.20 -8.83
C GLY A 243 1.64 0.54 -8.28
N ARG A 244 1.18 1.79 -8.42
CA ARG A 244 -0.21 2.17 -8.14
C ARG A 244 -1.09 1.74 -9.31
N ASN A 245 -2.21 1.13 -8.98
CA ASN A 245 -3.21 0.70 -9.94
C ASN A 245 -4.31 1.78 -10.09
N ALA A 246 -5.56 1.34 -10.25
CA ALA A 246 -6.70 2.23 -10.40
C ALA A 246 -7.11 2.91 -9.08
N ASP A 247 -7.53 4.15 -9.19
CA ASP A 247 -8.27 4.87 -8.17
C ASP A 247 -9.76 4.75 -8.46
N ILE A 248 -10.47 3.99 -7.62
CA ILE A 248 -11.92 3.82 -7.70
C ILE A 248 -12.57 4.73 -6.67
N PHE A 249 -13.41 5.64 -7.14
CA PHE A 249 -14.05 6.63 -6.30
C PHE A 249 -15.34 6.09 -5.67
N ASP A 250 -15.73 6.70 -4.54
CA ASP A 250 -17.02 6.41 -3.91
C ASP A 250 -18.15 6.61 -4.95
N PRO A 251 -19.11 5.69 -5.05
CA PRO A 251 -20.19 5.80 -6.04
C PRO A 251 -21.07 7.03 -5.84
N ASP A 252 -21.10 7.63 -4.64
CA ASP A 252 -21.84 8.84 -4.34
C ASP A 252 -21.01 10.13 -4.54
N ALA A 253 -19.73 10.02 -4.96
CA ALA A 253 -18.81 11.14 -5.10
C ALA A 253 -17.98 11.03 -6.38
N GLY A 254 -18.42 11.64 -7.44
CA GLY A 254 -17.67 11.79 -8.68
C GLY A 254 -16.77 13.03 -8.67
N ARG A 255 -15.65 12.96 -9.41
CA ARG A 255 -14.80 14.12 -9.69
C ARG A 255 -15.05 14.60 -11.10
N LEU A 256 -15.24 15.90 -11.27
CA LEU A 256 -15.57 16.48 -12.58
C LEU A 256 -14.34 16.53 -13.49
N LEU A 257 -14.45 15.94 -14.66
CA LEU A 257 -13.57 16.16 -15.80
C LEU A 257 -14.30 17.10 -16.78
N ARG A 258 -13.73 18.28 -16.98
CA ARG A 258 -14.36 19.31 -17.82
C ARG A 258 -14.14 19.04 -19.31
N ALA A 259 -15.11 19.44 -20.11
CA ALA A 259 -14.96 19.51 -21.56
C ALA A 259 -13.79 20.44 -21.93
N ASN A 260 -13.17 20.16 -23.06
CA ASN A 260 -12.06 20.96 -23.62
C ASN A 260 -10.85 21.12 -22.70
N SER A 261 -10.77 20.33 -21.62
CA SER A 261 -9.63 20.36 -20.71
C SER A 261 -8.41 19.63 -21.28
N PHE A 262 -7.27 19.96 -20.72
CA PHE A 262 -5.97 19.35 -21.02
C PHE A 262 -5.46 18.62 -19.76
N VAL A 263 -4.80 17.50 -19.96
CA VAL A 263 -3.95 16.92 -18.93
C VAL A 263 -2.76 17.84 -18.74
N VAL A 264 -2.48 18.20 -17.51
CA VAL A 264 -1.39 19.08 -17.09
C VAL A 264 -0.65 18.43 -15.93
N SER A 265 0.66 18.52 -15.90
CA SER A 265 1.47 18.03 -14.77
C SER A 265 2.06 19.21 -13.99
N ASP A 266 2.23 19.02 -12.70
CA ASP A 266 2.92 19.99 -11.83
C ASP A 266 4.36 19.52 -11.56
N SER A 267 4.55 18.19 -11.46
CA SER A 267 5.86 17.59 -11.27
C SER A 267 5.80 16.13 -11.76
N VAL A 268 6.73 15.78 -12.63
CA VAL A 268 6.94 14.40 -13.09
C VAL A 268 8.37 14.01 -12.76
N HIS A 269 8.52 12.87 -12.11
CA HIS A 269 9.81 12.27 -11.85
C HIS A 269 10.03 11.11 -12.81
N ILE A 270 11.09 11.20 -13.60
CA ILE A 270 11.52 10.17 -14.55
C ILE A 270 12.91 9.68 -14.17
N HIS A 271 13.02 8.39 -13.90
CA HIS A 271 14.28 7.73 -13.56
C HIS A 271 14.77 6.82 -14.69
N SER A 272 16.06 6.48 -14.66
CA SER A 272 16.60 5.47 -15.57
C SER A 272 16.30 4.07 -15.03
N ASN A 273 15.69 3.23 -15.86
CA ASN A 273 15.51 1.80 -15.57
C ASN A 273 16.73 0.94 -15.96
N GLY A 274 17.86 1.58 -16.27
CA GLY A 274 19.09 0.91 -16.69
C GLY A 274 19.17 0.56 -18.17
N LYS A 275 18.15 0.89 -18.96
CA LYS A 275 18.07 0.69 -20.41
C LYS A 275 17.69 2.01 -21.08
N ASP A 276 18.04 2.18 -22.36
CA ASP A 276 17.46 3.24 -23.17
C ASP A 276 16.00 2.88 -23.39
N THR A 277 15.10 3.72 -22.89
CA THR A 277 13.67 3.42 -22.88
C THR A 277 12.87 4.61 -23.37
N THR A 278 11.96 4.36 -24.30
CA THR A 278 10.96 5.33 -24.75
C THR A 278 9.58 4.88 -24.32
N GLY A 279 8.86 5.76 -23.65
CA GLY A 279 7.55 5.45 -23.13
C GLY A 279 6.65 6.67 -22.96
N HIS A 280 5.39 6.40 -22.65
CA HIS A 280 4.36 7.41 -22.35
C HIS A 280 3.39 6.87 -21.34
N LEU A 281 2.60 7.76 -20.74
CA LEU A 281 1.51 7.37 -19.87
C LEU A 281 0.19 7.36 -20.65
N GLU A 282 -0.60 6.32 -20.46
CA GLU A 282 -2.00 6.28 -20.83
C GLU A 282 -2.86 6.46 -19.58
N ILE A 283 -3.73 7.47 -19.59
CA ILE A 283 -4.64 7.84 -18.50
C ILE A 283 -6.03 7.40 -18.90
N GLY A 284 -6.55 6.39 -18.24
CA GLY A 284 -7.88 5.82 -18.49
C GLY A 284 -8.91 6.39 -17.51
N PHE A 285 -9.94 7.04 -18.02
CA PHE A 285 -11.06 7.55 -17.25
C PHE A 285 -12.29 6.68 -17.46
N ARG A 286 -12.97 6.32 -16.37
CA ARG A 286 -14.30 5.69 -16.41
C ARG A 286 -15.33 6.67 -15.85
N PHE A 287 -16.43 6.82 -16.56
CA PHE A 287 -17.43 7.82 -16.24
C PHE A 287 -18.63 7.24 -15.51
N HIS A 288 -19.27 8.07 -14.72
CA HIS A 288 -20.65 7.87 -14.33
C HIS A 288 -21.57 8.04 -15.55
N PRO A 289 -22.80 7.49 -15.53
CA PRO A 289 -23.78 7.74 -16.59
C PRO A 289 -24.01 9.24 -16.78
N LEU A 290 -24.43 9.62 -18.01
CA LEU A 290 -24.84 10.99 -18.26
C LEU A 290 -25.99 11.40 -17.31
N GLY A 291 -25.95 12.65 -16.85
CA GLY A 291 -26.92 13.17 -15.88
C GLY A 291 -26.68 12.73 -14.44
N TYR A 292 -25.57 12.02 -14.16
CA TYR A 292 -25.16 11.76 -12.79
C TYR A 292 -24.79 13.08 -12.10
N GLU A 293 -25.32 13.25 -10.89
CA GLU A 293 -24.91 14.32 -9.98
C GLU A 293 -24.36 13.70 -8.70
N PRO A 294 -23.14 14.09 -8.26
CA PRO A 294 -22.56 13.57 -7.05
C PRO A 294 -23.36 14.04 -5.84
N LYS A 295 -23.61 13.14 -4.92
CA LYS A 295 -24.20 13.47 -3.61
C LYS A 295 -23.22 14.22 -2.73
N TYR A 296 -21.93 13.92 -2.89
CA TYR A 296 -20.83 14.54 -2.16
C TYR A 296 -19.77 15.07 -3.12
N GLU A 297 -19.29 16.26 -2.82
CA GLU A 297 -18.13 16.79 -3.50
C GLU A 297 -16.87 16.04 -3.05
N ARG A 298 -16.05 15.62 -4.02
CA ARG A 298 -14.75 15.03 -3.77
C ARG A 298 -13.66 16.08 -3.91
N THR A 299 -12.90 16.29 -2.85
CA THR A 299 -11.77 17.22 -2.85
C THR A 299 -10.50 16.53 -2.36
N ARG A 300 -9.37 17.15 -2.65
CA ARG A 300 -8.07 16.80 -2.09
C ARG A 300 -7.63 17.88 -1.13
N VAL A 301 -7.23 17.49 0.07
CA VAL A 301 -6.60 18.37 1.04
C VAL A 301 -5.10 18.05 1.03
N GLY A 302 -4.30 18.96 0.50
CA GLY A 302 -2.84 18.91 0.63
C GLY A 302 -2.41 19.41 1.99
N LEU A 303 -1.61 18.63 2.69
CA LEU A 303 -0.95 19.05 3.93
C LEU A 303 0.55 19.05 3.69
N GLY A 304 1.21 20.11 4.12
CA GLY A 304 2.64 20.28 3.93
C GLY A 304 2.99 21.01 2.65
N ASN A 305 4.26 21.27 2.53
CA ASN A 305 4.85 22.05 1.47
C ASN A 305 6.24 21.47 1.16
N GLY A 306 6.43 20.96 -0.05
CA GLY A 306 7.71 20.42 -0.49
C GLY A 306 8.81 21.46 -0.69
N VAL A 307 8.47 22.74 -0.63
CA VAL A 307 9.40 23.88 -0.88
C VAL A 307 9.99 24.46 0.41
N ASP A 308 9.33 24.22 1.55
CA ASP A 308 9.71 24.79 2.85
C ASP A 308 10.01 23.68 3.85
N ILE A 309 10.87 22.78 3.45
CA ILE A 309 11.34 21.66 4.26
C ILE A 309 12.72 22.00 4.81
N SER A 310 12.93 21.83 6.12
CA SER A 310 14.21 22.01 6.78
C SER A 310 14.62 20.72 7.50
N ILE A 311 15.52 19.97 6.89
CA ILE A 311 16.03 18.71 7.42
C ILE A 311 17.53 18.84 7.61
N ALA A 312 17.98 18.90 8.86
CA ALA A 312 19.40 19.08 9.17
C ALA A 312 20.24 17.87 8.77
N GLY A 313 21.48 18.14 8.35
CA GLY A 313 22.44 17.09 8.02
C GLY A 313 22.89 16.27 9.22
N ASN A 314 23.21 14.98 9.00
CA ASN A 314 23.69 14.05 10.02
C ASN A 314 22.78 13.90 11.26
N GLN A 315 21.48 14.09 11.10
CA GLN A 315 20.50 13.97 12.16
C GLN A 315 19.40 13.00 11.78
N ARG A 316 18.97 12.21 12.75
CA ARG A 316 17.78 11.35 12.67
C ARG A 316 16.70 11.87 13.63
N ASP A 317 15.56 11.22 13.60
CA ASP A 317 14.42 11.50 14.46
C ASP A 317 13.95 12.97 14.37
N GLN A 318 14.03 13.56 13.17
CA GLN A 318 13.56 14.92 12.91
C GLN A 318 12.08 14.87 12.54
N GLU A 319 11.28 15.69 13.21
CA GLU A 319 9.85 15.78 12.98
C GLU A 319 9.51 17.03 12.15
N LEU A 320 8.70 16.84 11.12
CA LEU A 320 8.11 17.91 10.32
C LEU A 320 6.60 17.89 10.49
N HIS A 321 6.01 19.05 10.67
CA HIS A 321 4.59 19.20 10.93
C HIS A 321 3.91 20.07 9.88
N ALA A 322 2.69 19.68 9.49
CA ALA A 322 1.84 20.52 8.68
C ALA A 322 0.38 20.39 9.11
N TYR A 323 -0.36 21.46 8.94
CA TYR A 323 -1.72 21.59 9.45
C TYR A 323 -2.66 22.11 8.36
N SER A 324 -3.90 21.63 8.36
CA SER A 324 -4.99 22.18 7.55
C SER A 324 -6.30 22.13 8.31
N VAL A 325 -7.08 23.19 8.22
CA VAL A 325 -8.40 23.26 8.86
C VAL A 325 -9.48 22.83 7.87
N LEU A 326 -10.29 21.87 8.25
CA LEU A 326 -11.43 21.44 7.43
C LEU A 326 -12.48 22.56 7.36
N LYS A 327 -12.77 22.97 6.14
CA LYS A 327 -13.74 24.05 5.89
C LYS A 327 -15.18 23.58 5.93
N GLU A 328 -15.41 22.27 5.76
CA GLU A 328 -16.72 21.62 5.76
C GLU A 328 -16.67 20.30 6.55
N HIS A 329 -17.85 19.73 6.86
CA HIS A 329 -17.93 18.36 7.39
C HIS A 329 -17.40 17.40 6.34
N THR A 330 -16.40 16.60 6.71
CA THR A 330 -15.61 15.85 5.75
C THR A 330 -15.48 14.38 6.14
N LYS A 331 -15.70 13.48 5.18
CA LYS A 331 -15.32 12.07 5.27
C LYS A 331 -13.94 11.91 4.63
N ILE A 332 -12.96 11.49 5.40
CA ILE A 332 -11.63 11.17 4.87
C ILE A 332 -11.67 9.76 4.29
N ILE A 333 -11.45 9.62 3.00
CA ILE A 333 -11.56 8.33 2.31
C ILE A 333 -10.21 7.72 1.95
N THR A 334 -9.16 8.55 1.85
CA THR A 334 -7.82 8.09 1.48
C THR A 334 -6.78 8.94 2.19
N PHE A 335 -5.73 8.28 2.66
CA PHE A 335 -4.50 8.88 3.14
C PHE A 335 -3.37 8.56 2.16
N GLU A 336 -2.72 9.60 1.62
CA GLU A 336 -1.58 9.48 0.68
C GLU A 336 -0.34 10.10 1.33
N PRO A 337 0.42 9.33 2.13
CA PRO A 337 1.67 9.80 2.71
C PRO A 337 2.73 9.92 1.63
N HIS A 338 3.37 11.07 1.54
CA HIS A 338 4.47 11.32 0.62
C HIS A 338 5.58 12.06 1.33
N LEU A 339 6.78 11.49 1.34
CA LEU A 339 8.00 12.06 1.87
C LEU A 339 9.09 11.99 0.78
N HIS A 340 10.21 12.65 1.02
CA HIS A 340 11.40 12.53 0.17
C HIS A 340 12.39 11.53 0.76
N ALA A 341 13.58 11.41 0.15
CA ALA A 341 14.60 10.41 0.50
C ALA A 341 14.90 10.25 2.01
N PRO A 342 14.93 11.33 2.83
CA PRO A 342 15.13 11.19 4.28
C PRO A 342 13.93 10.63 5.04
N GLY A 343 12.75 10.49 4.42
CA GLY A 343 11.53 10.05 5.09
C GLY A 343 11.59 8.60 5.55
N GLU A 344 11.09 8.34 6.76
CA GLU A 344 10.96 7.00 7.33
C GLU A 344 9.53 6.65 7.74
N ARG A 345 8.70 7.66 8.11
CA ARG A 345 7.37 7.45 8.70
C ARG A 345 6.49 8.68 8.56
N MET A 346 5.18 8.51 8.43
CA MET A 346 4.23 9.62 8.47
C MET A 346 2.98 9.22 9.24
N CYS A 347 2.49 10.15 10.08
CA CYS A 347 1.21 10.02 10.78
C CYS A 347 0.22 11.09 10.33
N LEU A 348 -1.05 10.73 10.28
CA LEU A 348 -2.19 11.63 10.11
C LEU A 348 -2.97 11.68 11.41
N GLU A 349 -3.21 12.89 11.92
CA GLU A 349 -3.96 13.15 13.13
C GLU A 349 -5.12 14.10 12.88
N ALA A 350 -6.15 13.99 13.69
CA ALA A 350 -7.27 14.92 13.73
C ALA A 350 -7.33 15.60 15.12
N ILE A 351 -7.45 16.93 15.11
CA ILE A 351 -7.48 17.73 16.33
C ILE A 351 -8.80 18.53 16.37
N TRP A 352 -9.58 18.33 17.42
CA TRP A 352 -10.79 19.08 17.66
C TRP A 352 -11.06 19.26 19.17
N GLY A 353 -11.47 20.45 19.57
CA GLY A 353 -11.65 20.77 20.98
C GLY A 353 -10.39 20.51 21.79
N TYR A 354 -10.44 19.56 22.69
CA TYR A 354 -9.29 19.15 23.54
C TYR A 354 -8.76 17.75 23.17
N THR A 355 -9.19 17.21 22.03
CA THR A 355 -8.85 15.86 21.57
C THR A 355 -7.87 15.93 20.45
N VAL A 356 -6.83 15.10 20.54
CA VAL A 356 -5.92 14.74 19.43
C VAL A 356 -6.08 13.25 19.21
N GLU A 357 -6.49 12.86 18.03
CA GLU A 357 -6.66 11.45 17.66
C GLU A 357 -5.78 11.11 16.47
N THR A 358 -4.92 10.11 16.62
CA THR A 358 -4.13 9.57 15.52
C THR A 358 -5.04 8.71 14.66
N LEU A 359 -5.27 9.14 13.42
CA LEU A 359 -6.10 8.40 12.47
C LEU A 359 -5.34 7.25 11.83
N SER A 360 -4.08 7.47 11.46
CA SER A 360 -3.24 6.47 10.81
C SER A 360 -1.77 6.84 10.93
N CYS A 361 -0.90 5.83 11.05
CA CYS A 361 0.54 5.96 10.89
C CYS A 361 1.03 4.92 9.90
N THR A 362 2.03 5.27 9.12
CA THR A 362 2.63 4.37 8.13
C THR A 362 4.14 4.57 8.08
N GLY A 363 4.88 3.49 7.94
CA GLY A 363 6.24 3.55 7.47
C GLY A 363 6.29 4.10 6.05
N TYR A 364 7.45 4.54 5.63
CA TYR A 364 7.65 5.09 4.29
C TYR A 364 8.76 4.35 3.55
N ASP A 365 8.47 3.96 2.32
CA ASP A 365 9.46 3.44 1.38
C ASP A 365 9.54 4.38 0.18
N HIS A 366 10.69 5.05 0.02
CA HIS A 366 10.90 6.00 -1.07
C HIS A 366 10.76 5.36 -2.46
N ASN A 367 11.01 4.06 -2.56
CA ASN A 367 10.93 3.31 -3.81
C ASN A 367 9.53 2.72 -4.07
N TRP A 368 8.61 2.85 -3.12
CA TRP A 368 7.25 2.29 -3.24
C TRP A 368 6.23 3.12 -2.45
N VAL A 369 5.90 4.29 -2.97
CA VAL A 369 4.90 5.18 -2.36
C VAL A 369 3.50 4.62 -2.59
N ARG A 370 2.65 4.70 -1.56
CA ARG A 370 1.28 4.15 -1.61
C ARG A 370 0.24 5.11 -1.06
N GLY A 371 -0.95 5.06 -1.66
CA GLY A 371 -2.17 5.60 -1.06
C GLY A 371 -2.95 4.50 -0.32
N TYR A 372 -3.52 4.85 0.83
CA TYR A 372 -4.29 3.95 1.69
C TYR A 372 -5.75 4.39 1.73
N ALA A 373 -6.63 3.61 1.13
CA ALA A 373 -8.07 3.88 1.14
C ALA A 373 -8.72 3.19 2.34
N TYR A 374 -9.38 3.97 3.19
CA TYR A 374 -10.16 3.40 4.31
C TYR A 374 -11.33 2.55 3.81
N ALA A 375 -11.64 1.49 4.52
CA ALA A 375 -12.90 0.78 4.31
C ALA A 375 -14.09 1.72 4.53
N ASP A 376 -15.18 1.55 3.80
CA ASP A 376 -16.29 2.52 3.82
C ASP A 376 -16.89 2.75 5.20
N HIS A 377 -16.92 1.70 6.05
CA HIS A 377 -17.40 1.75 7.42
C HIS A 377 -16.41 2.35 8.41
N ALA A 378 -15.12 2.38 8.08
CA ALA A 378 -14.04 2.85 8.94
C ALA A 378 -13.55 4.27 8.58
N ALA A 379 -13.93 4.78 7.43
CA ALA A 379 -13.53 6.10 6.96
C ALA A 379 -14.01 7.20 7.92
N PRO A 380 -13.09 8.00 8.52
CA PRO A 380 -13.45 8.93 9.58
C PRO A 380 -14.32 10.07 9.07
N LEU A 381 -15.38 10.37 9.84
CA LEU A 381 -16.27 11.51 9.63
C LEU A 381 -15.86 12.63 10.58
N LEU A 382 -15.29 13.68 10.05
CA LEU A 382 -14.73 14.78 10.82
C LEU A 382 -15.58 16.05 10.67
N PRO A 383 -15.90 16.76 11.77
CA PRO A 383 -16.67 17.98 11.71
C PRO A 383 -15.87 19.12 11.08
N LYS A 384 -16.59 20.09 10.50
CA LYS A 384 -16.04 21.37 10.11
C LYS A 384 -15.26 22.02 11.26
N GLY A 385 -14.10 22.58 10.96
CA GLY A 385 -13.23 23.18 11.96
C GLY A 385 -12.22 22.22 12.60
N THR A 386 -12.31 20.90 12.32
CA THR A 386 -11.26 19.95 12.70
C THR A 386 -9.96 20.35 12.02
N ILE A 387 -8.87 20.33 12.76
CA ILE A 387 -7.53 20.51 12.22
C ILE A 387 -6.97 19.15 11.85
N LEU A 388 -6.67 18.94 10.59
CA LEU A 388 -5.84 17.82 10.15
C LEU A 388 -4.38 18.20 10.40
N HIS A 389 -3.64 17.29 10.98
CA HIS A 389 -2.23 17.43 11.28
C HIS A 389 -1.48 16.23 10.73
N ILE A 390 -0.38 16.46 10.03
CA ILE A 390 0.56 15.41 9.66
C ILE A 390 1.88 15.61 10.39
N VAL A 391 2.49 14.49 10.75
CA VAL A 391 3.83 14.43 11.32
C VAL A 391 4.67 13.53 10.41
N GLY A 392 5.66 14.11 9.74
CA GLY A 392 6.66 13.39 8.97
C GLY A 392 7.92 13.16 9.80
N TYR A 393 8.43 11.95 9.83
CA TYR A 393 9.65 11.58 10.55
C TYR A 393 10.78 11.36 9.56
N MET A 394 11.91 12.04 9.77
CA MET A 394 13.02 12.08 8.85
C MET A 394 14.32 11.59 9.48
N ASN A 395 15.08 10.86 8.69
CA ASN A 395 16.42 10.37 9.02
C ASN A 395 17.41 10.78 7.93
N ASN A 396 18.16 11.83 8.16
CA ASN A 396 19.22 12.30 7.27
C ASN A 396 20.60 11.87 7.77
N THR A 397 20.79 10.54 7.91
CA THR A 397 22.07 9.94 8.34
C THR A 397 22.49 8.83 7.40
N GLU A 398 23.73 8.36 7.55
CA GLU A 398 24.29 7.20 6.80
C GLU A 398 23.49 5.90 6.98
N THR A 399 22.63 5.82 7.98
CA THR A 399 21.78 4.64 8.19
C THR A 399 20.58 4.58 7.25
N ASN A 400 20.24 5.70 6.58
CA ASN A 400 19.19 5.76 5.57
C ASN A 400 19.81 5.57 4.17
N PRO A 401 19.58 4.43 3.50
CA PRO A 401 20.20 4.12 2.21
C PRO A 401 19.71 5.03 1.06
N ASN A 402 18.59 5.74 1.25
CA ASN A 402 18.03 6.65 0.26
C ASN A 402 18.66 8.04 0.29
N VAL A 403 19.49 8.34 1.30
CA VAL A 403 20.17 9.63 1.44
C VAL A 403 21.56 9.56 0.80
N PRO A 404 21.80 10.26 -0.32
CA PRO A 404 23.09 10.16 -1.04
C PRO A 404 24.25 10.76 -0.26
N ASP A 405 24.03 11.88 0.43
CA ASP A 405 25.03 12.55 1.27
C ASP A 405 24.34 13.14 2.52
N PRO A 406 24.47 12.47 3.67
CA PRO A 406 23.81 12.89 4.91
C PRO A 406 24.39 14.18 5.50
N ARG A 407 25.51 14.66 5.03
CA ARG A 407 26.09 15.95 5.48
C ARG A 407 25.31 17.15 4.94
N ASN A 408 24.61 16.96 3.83
CA ASN A 408 23.86 18.04 3.21
C ASN A 408 22.54 18.25 3.92
N TRP A 409 22.20 19.53 4.08
CA TRP A 409 20.84 19.93 4.40
C TRP A 409 19.92 19.51 3.24
N GLN A 410 18.83 18.85 3.58
CA GLN A 410 17.83 18.43 2.59
C GLN A 410 16.70 19.46 2.65
N GLY A 411 16.68 20.33 1.68
CA GLY A 411 15.49 21.09 1.30
C GLY A 411 14.76 20.37 0.18
N SER A 412 13.60 20.83 -0.19
CA SER A 412 12.84 20.30 -1.32
C SER A 412 13.55 20.54 -2.64
#